data_eb5fbab9047c719f7fe7cba56595cdf3
#
_entry.id   eb5fbab9047c719f7fe7cba56595cdf3
#
_cell.length_a   1.000
_cell.length_b   1.000
_cell.length_c   1.000
_cell.angle_alpha   90.00
_cell.angle_beta   90.00
_cell.angle_gamma   90.00
#
_symmetry.space_group_name_H-M   'P 1'
#
loop_
_entity.id
_entity.type
_entity.pdbx_description
1 polymer ?
#
loop_
_entity_poly.entity_id
_entity_poly.type
_entity_poly.pdbx_seq_one_letter_code
_entity_poly.pdbx_strand_id
1 'polypeptide(L)'
;MGEEPAGPRGGEWVAIDFETSNEQRDSACALGLAVVRDGEVTKTAAWLIRPPEMRFDWRCTRVHGIRARDVVDAPEFPDVWLEVSEYLGDGRLLAHNASFDMAVLRTMLAAYGLEAPELRYACTLAMSRRAWPDLPRHRLDTMCEHCGIELVHHDAASDARACAWLALRAAEQVGAPDVESAVEAMGIRTHRL
;
A
#
# COMPACT_ATOMS: atom_id res chain seq x y z
N MET A 1 29.34 -4.24 -16.30
CA MET A 1 29.47 -4.15 -14.85
C MET A 1 28.03 -3.97 -14.35
N GLY A 2 27.40 -5.09 -13.96
CA GLY A 2 26.05 -5.06 -13.41
C GLY A 2 26.12 -4.52 -11.99
N GLU A 3 25.31 -3.51 -11.67
CA GLU A 3 25.08 -3.14 -10.30
C GLU A 3 24.42 -4.34 -9.60
N GLU A 4 25.09 -4.89 -8.62
CA GLU A 4 24.47 -5.82 -7.69
C GLU A 4 23.25 -5.14 -7.07
N PRO A 5 22.11 -5.80 -6.92
CA PRO A 5 21.00 -5.24 -6.17
C PRO A 5 21.51 -4.95 -4.76
N ALA A 6 21.45 -3.67 -4.38
CA ALA A 6 21.85 -3.25 -3.04
C ALA A 6 21.00 -4.06 -2.04
N GLY A 7 21.67 -4.89 -1.23
CA GLY A 7 21.03 -5.67 -0.18
C GLY A 7 20.20 -4.78 0.76
N PRO A 8 19.27 -5.36 1.55
CA PRO A 8 18.32 -4.62 2.35
C PRO A 8 19.03 -3.62 3.26
N ARG A 9 18.78 -2.33 3.03
CA ARG A 9 19.23 -1.26 3.91
C ARG A 9 18.15 -1.04 4.96
N GLY A 10 18.51 -1.12 6.22
CA GLY A 10 17.59 -0.91 7.34
C GLY A 10 16.82 0.40 7.18
N GLY A 11 15.50 0.34 7.41
CA GLY A 11 14.64 1.53 7.34
C GLY A 11 13.76 1.64 6.09
N GLU A 12 13.80 0.68 5.17
CA GLU A 12 12.94 0.69 3.99
C GLU A 12 11.50 0.26 4.33
N TRP A 13 10.51 1.04 3.87
CA TRP A 13 9.09 0.74 3.98
C TRP A 13 8.44 0.75 2.59
N VAL A 14 7.49 -0.14 2.38
CA VAL A 14 6.74 -0.22 1.12
C VAL A 14 5.27 0.04 1.39
N ALA A 15 4.75 1.13 0.85
CA ALA A 15 3.31 1.40 0.87
C ALA A 15 2.63 0.62 -0.25
N ILE A 16 1.49 0.00 0.07
CA ILE A 16 0.66 -0.69 -0.89
C ILE A 16 -0.79 -0.22 -0.80
N ASP A 17 -1.50 -0.35 -1.92
CA ASP A 17 -2.92 -0.07 -2.02
C ASP A 17 -3.57 -1.03 -3.04
N PHE A 18 -4.66 -1.70 -2.65
CA PHE A 18 -5.39 -2.63 -3.49
C PHE A 18 -6.73 -2.06 -3.95
N GLU A 19 -7.02 -2.23 -5.25
CA GLU A 19 -8.38 -2.10 -5.75
C GLU A 19 -9.00 -3.49 -5.98
N THR A 20 -10.28 -3.65 -5.64
CA THR A 20 -11.01 -4.92 -5.77
C THR A 20 -12.17 -4.79 -6.73
N SER A 21 -12.37 -5.80 -7.59
CA SER A 21 -13.44 -5.81 -8.58
C SER A 21 -14.84 -5.96 -7.96
N ASN A 22 -14.91 -6.49 -6.74
CA ASN A 22 -16.15 -6.70 -5.97
C ASN A 22 -15.85 -6.73 -4.46
N GLU A 23 -16.85 -7.07 -3.64
CA GLU A 23 -16.77 -7.07 -2.18
C GLU A 23 -15.92 -8.21 -1.57
N GLN A 24 -15.51 -9.20 -2.38
CA GLN A 24 -14.68 -10.32 -1.93
C GLN A 24 -13.21 -9.93 -1.88
N ARG A 25 -12.46 -10.49 -0.93
CA ARG A 25 -11.05 -10.17 -0.72
C ARG A 25 -10.10 -10.85 -1.71
N ASP A 26 -10.56 -11.85 -2.43
CA ASP A 26 -9.85 -12.55 -3.51
C ASP A 26 -10.10 -11.93 -4.89
N SER A 27 -10.65 -10.73 -4.96
CA SER A 27 -11.04 -10.05 -6.19
C SER A 27 -10.16 -8.87 -6.57
N ALA A 28 -8.88 -8.86 -6.12
CA ALA A 28 -7.95 -7.79 -6.47
C ALA A 28 -7.88 -7.58 -7.98
N CYS A 29 -8.08 -6.34 -8.44
CA CYS A 29 -8.00 -5.95 -9.86
C CYS A 29 -6.91 -4.90 -10.14
N ALA A 30 -6.32 -4.31 -9.11
CA ALA A 30 -5.10 -3.52 -9.20
C ALA A 30 -4.33 -3.57 -7.88
N LEU A 31 -3.03 -3.34 -7.95
CA LEU A 31 -2.13 -3.16 -6.83
C LEU A 31 -1.21 -1.99 -7.12
N GLY A 32 -1.21 -1.00 -6.25
CA GLY A 32 -0.26 0.10 -6.22
C GLY A 32 0.83 -0.14 -5.20
N LEU A 33 2.02 0.39 -5.49
CA LEU A 33 3.19 0.29 -4.64
C LEU A 33 3.97 1.60 -4.63
N ALA A 34 4.49 1.99 -3.47
CA ALA A 34 5.46 3.07 -3.34
C ALA A 34 6.54 2.72 -2.30
N VAL A 35 7.80 2.85 -2.69
CA VAL A 35 8.96 2.54 -1.84
C VAL A 35 9.44 3.81 -1.14
N VAL A 36 9.53 3.74 0.19
CA VAL A 36 10.15 4.77 1.04
C VAL A 36 11.54 4.32 1.41
N ARG A 37 12.54 5.13 1.04
CA ARG A 37 13.96 4.91 1.37
C ARG A 37 14.63 6.25 1.68
N ASP A 38 15.42 6.29 2.73
CA ASP A 38 16.21 7.46 3.12
C ASP A 38 15.38 8.77 3.24
N GLY A 39 14.12 8.65 3.71
CA GLY A 39 13.21 9.79 3.88
C GLY A 39 12.52 10.28 2.61
N GLU A 40 12.61 9.53 1.52
CA GLU A 40 12.02 9.89 0.22
C GLU A 40 11.20 8.74 -0.36
N VAL A 41 10.25 9.08 -1.24
CA VAL A 41 9.55 8.11 -2.07
C VAL A 41 10.36 7.90 -3.35
N THR A 42 11.10 6.80 -3.40
CA THR A 42 12.09 6.51 -4.46
C THR A 42 11.52 5.77 -5.67
N LYS A 43 10.38 5.12 -5.50
CA LYS A 43 9.72 4.35 -6.55
C LYS A 43 8.21 4.40 -6.36
N THR A 44 7.48 4.48 -7.45
CA THR A 44 6.01 4.26 -7.50
C THR A 44 5.71 3.39 -8.70
N ALA A 45 4.85 2.40 -8.54
CA ALA A 45 4.40 1.52 -9.60
C ALA A 45 2.97 1.05 -9.34
N ALA A 46 2.28 0.59 -10.36
CA ALA A 46 1.01 -0.12 -10.24
C ALA A 46 0.87 -1.19 -11.31
N TRP A 47 0.12 -2.20 -10.99
CA TRP A 47 -0.23 -3.31 -11.86
C TRP A 47 -1.73 -3.50 -11.88
N LEU A 48 -2.29 -3.67 -13.07
CA LEU A 48 -3.60 -4.26 -13.21
C LEU A 48 -3.49 -5.77 -12.96
N ILE A 49 -4.50 -6.34 -12.35
CA ILE A 49 -4.57 -7.76 -12.01
C ILE A 49 -5.83 -8.34 -12.63
N ARG A 50 -5.72 -9.45 -13.33
CA ARG A 50 -6.88 -10.23 -13.72
C ARG A 50 -7.36 -11.05 -12.52
N PRO A 51 -8.51 -10.72 -11.91
CA PRO A 51 -9.01 -11.46 -10.76
C PRO A 51 -9.44 -12.89 -11.14
N PRO A 52 -9.43 -13.85 -10.20
CA PRO A 52 -9.86 -15.24 -10.46
C PRO A 52 -11.26 -15.34 -11.06
N GLU A 53 -12.16 -14.52 -10.56
CA GLU A 53 -13.50 -14.34 -11.11
C GLU A 53 -13.63 -12.96 -11.76
N MET A 54 -14.03 -12.94 -13.04
CA MET A 54 -14.24 -11.69 -13.79
C MET A 54 -15.57 -11.01 -13.44
N ARG A 55 -15.97 -11.07 -12.16
CA ARG A 55 -17.16 -10.43 -11.61
C ARG A 55 -16.80 -9.03 -11.11
N PHE A 56 -17.39 -8.01 -11.71
CA PHE A 56 -17.20 -6.61 -11.35
C PHE A 56 -18.49 -6.03 -10.77
N ASP A 57 -18.46 -5.62 -9.51
CA ASP A 57 -19.55 -4.86 -8.90
C ASP A 57 -19.49 -3.40 -9.38
N TRP A 58 -20.66 -2.87 -9.76
CA TRP A 58 -20.72 -1.48 -10.24
C TRP A 58 -20.29 -0.44 -9.21
N ARG A 59 -20.42 -0.76 -7.92
CA ARG A 59 -20.00 0.13 -6.83
C ARG A 59 -18.48 0.24 -6.78
N CYS A 60 -17.77 -0.88 -6.89
CA CYS A 60 -16.31 -0.90 -6.95
C CYS A 60 -15.82 -0.18 -8.22
N THR A 61 -16.38 -0.54 -9.39
CA THR A 61 -16.05 0.13 -10.65
C THR A 61 -16.33 1.64 -10.61
N ARG A 62 -17.37 2.09 -9.91
CA ARG A 62 -17.65 3.53 -9.75
C ARG A 62 -16.59 4.24 -8.93
N VAL A 63 -15.93 3.55 -8.01
CA VAL A 63 -14.89 4.09 -7.13
C VAL A 63 -13.58 4.25 -7.90
N HIS A 64 -13.02 3.18 -8.44
CA HIS A 64 -11.69 3.18 -9.06
C HIS A 64 -11.70 3.20 -10.61
N GLY A 65 -12.85 3.07 -11.25
CA GLY A 65 -13.00 3.16 -12.71
C GLY A 65 -12.63 1.89 -13.49
N ILE A 66 -11.94 0.93 -12.88
CA ILE A 66 -11.46 -0.30 -13.53
C ILE A 66 -12.65 -1.21 -13.85
N ARG A 67 -12.67 -1.76 -15.06
CA ARG A 67 -13.73 -2.63 -15.57
C ARG A 67 -13.14 -3.96 -16.04
N ALA A 68 -13.97 -4.97 -16.18
CA ALA A 68 -13.55 -6.29 -16.66
C ALA A 68 -12.72 -6.24 -17.97
N ARG A 69 -13.09 -5.37 -18.91
CA ARG A 69 -12.36 -5.19 -20.17
C ARG A 69 -10.94 -4.63 -20.00
N ASP A 70 -10.69 -3.92 -18.90
CA ASP A 70 -9.40 -3.26 -18.67
C ASP A 70 -8.37 -4.25 -18.10
N VAL A 71 -8.82 -5.39 -17.55
CA VAL A 71 -7.99 -6.41 -16.92
C VAL A 71 -8.05 -7.78 -17.61
N VAL A 72 -8.80 -7.93 -18.70
CA VAL A 72 -8.98 -9.23 -19.37
C VAL A 72 -7.66 -9.82 -19.86
N ASP A 73 -6.73 -8.98 -20.28
CA ASP A 73 -5.39 -9.35 -20.75
C ASP A 73 -4.30 -9.05 -19.70
N ALA A 74 -4.68 -8.61 -18.49
CA ALA A 74 -3.73 -8.37 -17.41
C ALA A 74 -3.19 -9.70 -16.83
N PRO A 75 -1.98 -9.68 -16.24
CA PRO A 75 -1.44 -10.84 -15.52
C PRO A 75 -2.35 -11.22 -14.35
N GLU A 76 -2.27 -12.47 -13.92
CA GLU A 76 -2.88 -12.91 -12.67
C GLU A 76 -2.02 -12.51 -11.47
N PHE A 77 -2.58 -12.59 -10.27
CA PHE A 77 -1.91 -12.17 -9.04
C PHE A 77 -0.54 -12.82 -8.81
N PRO A 78 -0.30 -14.12 -9.07
CA PRO A 78 1.03 -14.72 -8.88
C PRO A 78 2.15 -14.03 -9.66
N ASP A 79 1.89 -13.64 -10.90
CA ASP A 79 2.88 -12.96 -11.75
C ASP A 79 3.16 -11.55 -11.22
N VAL A 80 2.10 -10.81 -10.87
CA VAL A 80 2.23 -9.48 -10.25
C VAL A 80 2.94 -9.56 -8.91
N TRP A 81 2.61 -10.56 -8.08
CA TRP A 81 3.23 -10.75 -6.78
C TRP A 81 4.73 -11.06 -6.87
N LEU A 82 5.14 -11.80 -7.88
CA LEU A 82 6.55 -12.06 -8.15
C LEU A 82 7.32 -10.75 -8.37
N GLU A 83 6.79 -9.85 -9.20
CA GLU A 83 7.40 -8.52 -9.43
C GLU A 83 7.37 -7.65 -8.16
N VAL A 84 6.24 -7.60 -7.47
CA VAL A 84 6.07 -6.81 -6.23
C VAL A 84 7.02 -7.28 -5.14
N SER A 85 7.23 -8.59 -5.02
CA SER A 85 8.09 -9.17 -3.98
C SER A 85 9.55 -8.71 -4.08
N GLU A 86 10.02 -8.30 -5.26
CA GLU A 86 11.37 -7.73 -5.45
C GLU A 86 11.55 -6.38 -4.73
N TYR A 87 10.45 -5.68 -4.42
CA TYR A 87 10.47 -4.37 -3.74
C TYR A 87 10.26 -4.47 -2.23
N LEU A 88 9.93 -5.64 -1.69
CA LEU A 88 9.53 -5.77 -0.29
C LEU A 88 10.67 -5.62 0.72
N GLY A 89 11.92 -5.65 0.28
CA GLY A 89 13.10 -5.39 1.11
C GLY A 89 13.06 -6.10 2.46
N ASP A 90 13.05 -5.33 3.56
CA ASP A 90 13.00 -5.83 4.94
C ASP A 90 11.61 -6.37 5.37
N GLY A 91 10.67 -6.47 4.44
CA GLY A 91 9.32 -6.96 4.73
C GLY A 91 8.46 -5.99 5.56
N ARG A 92 8.65 -4.68 5.41
CA ARG A 92 7.89 -3.64 6.11
C ARG A 92 6.89 -2.98 5.18
N LEU A 93 5.60 -3.14 5.48
CA LEU A 93 4.52 -2.58 4.68
C LEU A 93 3.81 -1.43 5.38
N LEU A 94 3.35 -0.48 4.58
CA LEU A 94 2.40 0.57 4.94
C LEU A 94 1.12 0.40 4.11
N ALA A 95 -0.03 0.69 4.70
CA ALA A 95 -1.26 0.91 3.97
C ALA A 95 -2.15 1.90 4.73
N HIS A 96 -3.01 2.62 4.01
CA HIS A 96 -3.96 3.52 4.65
C HIS A 96 -5.27 2.79 4.94
N ASN A 97 -5.59 2.57 6.22
CA ASN A 97 -6.60 1.61 6.67
C ASN A 97 -6.19 0.14 6.39
N ALA A 98 -4.96 -0.17 6.75
CA ALA A 98 -4.22 -1.38 6.41
C ALA A 98 -4.96 -2.72 6.63
N SER A 99 -6.01 -2.75 7.46
CA SER A 99 -6.83 -3.94 7.66
C SER A 99 -7.49 -4.43 6.37
N PHE A 100 -7.80 -3.52 5.44
CA PHE A 100 -8.37 -3.86 4.14
C PHE A 100 -7.31 -4.52 3.26
N ASP A 101 -6.22 -3.83 3.00
CA ASP A 101 -5.17 -4.27 2.07
C ASP A 101 -4.51 -5.56 2.53
N MET A 102 -4.25 -5.69 3.82
CA MET A 102 -3.68 -6.90 4.39
C MET A 102 -4.66 -8.09 4.34
N ALA A 103 -5.98 -7.84 4.42
CA ALA A 103 -6.96 -8.89 4.21
C ALA A 103 -7.02 -9.33 2.75
N VAL A 104 -6.95 -8.39 1.79
CA VAL A 104 -6.85 -8.71 0.36
C VAL A 104 -5.58 -9.52 0.11
N LEU A 105 -4.41 -9.05 0.56
CA LEU A 105 -3.14 -9.72 0.34
C LEU A 105 -3.14 -11.16 0.88
N ARG A 106 -3.59 -11.37 2.14
CA ARG A 106 -3.70 -12.73 2.72
C ARG A 106 -4.61 -13.62 1.89
N THR A 107 -5.76 -13.10 1.47
CA THR A 107 -6.75 -13.89 0.73
C THR A 107 -6.25 -14.23 -0.65
N MET A 108 -5.58 -13.29 -1.34
CA MET A 108 -4.97 -13.52 -2.65
C MET A 108 -3.85 -14.57 -2.57
N LEU A 109 -2.94 -14.45 -1.60
CA LEU A 109 -1.89 -15.45 -1.38
C LEU A 109 -2.48 -16.85 -1.14
N ALA A 110 -3.49 -16.94 -0.28
CA ALA A 110 -4.16 -18.20 0.01
C ALA A 110 -4.90 -18.78 -1.19
N ALA A 111 -5.59 -17.96 -1.98
CA ALA A 111 -6.34 -18.39 -3.17
C ALA A 111 -5.45 -19.02 -4.24
N TYR A 112 -4.21 -18.55 -4.33
CA TYR A 112 -3.22 -19.10 -5.29
C TYR A 112 -2.22 -20.07 -4.65
N GLY A 113 -2.39 -20.44 -3.38
CA GLY A 113 -1.50 -21.36 -2.68
C GLY A 113 -0.07 -20.84 -2.52
N LEU A 114 0.10 -19.52 -2.48
CA LEU A 114 1.40 -18.89 -2.30
C LEU A 114 1.73 -18.77 -0.81
N GLU A 115 2.98 -19.02 -0.45
CA GLU A 115 3.45 -18.81 0.91
C GLU A 115 3.47 -17.30 1.23
N ALA A 116 2.95 -16.96 2.40
CA ALA A 116 3.04 -15.59 2.89
C ALA A 116 4.47 -15.33 3.38
N PRO A 117 5.18 -14.33 2.84
CA PRO A 117 6.48 -13.95 3.37
C PRO A 117 6.36 -13.37 4.78
N GLU A 118 7.47 -13.33 5.52
CA GLU A 118 7.53 -12.67 6.82
C GLU A 118 7.43 -11.15 6.64
N LEU A 119 6.21 -10.65 6.60
CA LEU A 119 5.91 -9.21 6.46
C LEU A 119 5.38 -8.65 7.78
N ARG A 120 5.81 -7.43 8.09
CA ARG A 120 5.23 -6.59 9.14
C ARG A 120 4.58 -5.38 8.51
N TYR A 121 3.48 -4.90 9.07
CA TYR A 121 2.83 -3.71 8.54
C TYR A 121 2.42 -2.73 9.62
N ALA A 122 2.41 -1.46 9.26
CA ALA A 122 1.85 -0.37 10.03
C ALA A 122 0.74 0.34 9.23
N CYS A 123 -0.18 0.97 9.95
CA CYS A 123 -1.34 1.64 9.37
C CYS A 123 -1.15 3.16 9.39
N THR A 124 -1.07 3.80 8.23
CA THR A 124 -0.92 5.26 8.14
C THR A 124 -2.15 6.02 8.60
N LEU A 125 -3.34 5.40 8.60
CA LEU A 125 -4.53 5.95 9.25
C LEU A 125 -4.34 6.04 10.78
N ALA A 126 -3.69 5.04 11.39
CA ALA A 126 -3.37 5.08 12.81
C ALA A 126 -2.26 6.11 13.11
N MET A 127 -1.24 6.20 12.26
CA MET A 127 -0.20 7.22 12.34
C MET A 127 -0.79 8.62 12.26
N SER A 128 -1.65 8.90 11.27
CA SER A 128 -2.26 10.20 11.09
C SER A 128 -3.13 10.63 12.28
N ARG A 129 -3.84 9.71 12.92
CA ARG A 129 -4.61 9.99 14.15
C ARG A 129 -3.73 10.36 15.35
N ARG A 130 -2.49 9.89 15.37
CA ARG A 130 -1.52 10.23 16.42
C ARG A 130 -0.77 11.53 16.12
N ALA A 131 -0.41 11.74 14.86
CA ALA A 131 0.31 12.94 14.44
C ALA A 131 -0.58 14.20 14.44
N TRP A 132 -1.87 14.06 14.11
CA TRP A 132 -2.84 15.17 14.04
C TRP A 132 -4.14 14.86 14.79
N PRO A 133 -4.11 14.73 16.13
CA PRO A 133 -5.26 14.26 16.92
C PRO A 133 -6.47 15.20 16.85
N ASP A 134 -6.25 16.48 16.57
CA ASP A 134 -7.31 17.50 16.55
C ASP A 134 -8.09 17.54 15.22
N LEU A 135 -7.65 16.81 14.20
CA LEU A 135 -8.38 16.74 12.94
C LEU A 135 -9.64 15.87 13.09
N PRO A 136 -10.77 16.30 12.54
CA PRO A 136 -12.04 15.55 12.67
C PRO A 136 -12.10 14.29 11.81
N ARG A 137 -11.24 14.18 10.78
CA ARG A 137 -11.20 13.08 9.83
C ARG A 137 -9.77 12.80 9.39
N HIS A 138 -9.48 11.50 9.17
CA HIS A 138 -8.14 11.02 8.79
C HIS A 138 -8.21 10.10 7.55
N ARG A 139 -9.19 10.31 6.67
CA ARG A 139 -9.24 9.62 5.38
C ARG A 139 -8.05 10.08 4.53
N LEU A 140 -7.61 9.24 3.60
CA LEU A 140 -6.44 9.55 2.77
C LEU A 140 -6.59 10.88 2.03
N ASP A 141 -7.75 11.11 1.38
CA ASP A 141 -8.09 12.36 0.70
C ASP A 141 -7.94 13.60 1.62
N THR A 142 -8.55 13.53 2.80
CA THR A 142 -8.50 14.59 3.80
C THR A 142 -7.07 14.85 4.29
N MET A 143 -6.32 13.79 4.52
CA MET A 143 -4.92 13.90 4.97
C MET A 143 -4.01 14.43 3.88
N CYS A 144 -4.22 14.04 2.64
CA CYS A 144 -3.50 14.57 1.49
C CYS A 144 -3.72 16.08 1.33
N GLU A 145 -4.97 16.54 1.42
CA GLU A 145 -5.30 17.97 1.41
C GLU A 145 -4.62 18.72 2.56
N HIS A 146 -4.68 18.17 3.79
CA HIS A 146 -4.04 18.77 4.96
C HIS A 146 -2.52 18.87 4.84
N CYS A 147 -1.86 17.82 4.30
CA CYS A 147 -0.40 17.74 4.20
C CYS A 147 0.17 18.28 2.88
N GLY A 148 -0.67 18.77 1.96
CA GLY A 148 -0.24 19.23 0.64
C GLY A 148 0.31 18.11 -0.26
N ILE A 149 -0.25 16.91 -0.15
CA ILE A 149 0.13 15.73 -0.95
C ILE A 149 -0.80 15.64 -2.16
N GLU A 150 -0.22 15.56 -3.36
CA GLU A 150 -0.99 15.33 -4.58
C GLU A 150 -1.63 13.93 -4.58
N LEU A 151 -2.92 13.87 -4.89
CA LEU A 151 -3.69 12.65 -4.90
C LEU A 151 -4.61 12.60 -6.14
N VAL A 152 -4.52 11.52 -6.89
CA VAL A 152 -5.58 11.08 -7.81
C VAL A 152 -6.27 9.91 -7.12
N HIS A 153 -7.30 10.23 -6.33
CA HIS A 153 -7.92 9.25 -5.44
C HIS A 153 -8.55 8.08 -6.21
N HIS A 154 -8.37 6.87 -5.69
CA HIS A 154 -8.75 5.60 -6.31
C HIS A 154 -7.94 5.22 -7.56
N ASP A 155 -6.76 5.82 -7.74
CA ASP A 155 -5.70 5.31 -8.57
C ASP A 155 -4.68 4.60 -7.66
N ALA A 156 -4.53 3.30 -7.78
CA ALA A 156 -3.74 2.49 -6.85
C ALA A 156 -2.29 2.98 -6.68
N ALA A 157 -1.63 3.45 -7.77
CA ALA A 157 -0.29 4.02 -7.68
C ALA A 157 -0.28 5.33 -6.89
N SER A 158 -1.27 6.20 -7.14
CA SER A 158 -1.40 7.48 -6.48
C SER A 158 -1.73 7.30 -4.99
N ASP A 159 -2.63 6.38 -4.65
CA ASP A 159 -3.03 6.10 -3.27
C ASP A 159 -1.88 5.47 -2.47
N ALA A 160 -1.13 4.51 -3.05
CA ALA A 160 0.10 3.97 -2.44
C ALA A 160 1.17 5.06 -2.24
N ARG A 161 1.40 5.92 -3.24
CA ARG A 161 2.33 7.05 -3.15
C ARG A 161 1.90 8.04 -2.06
N ALA A 162 0.64 8.36 -2.00
CA ALA A 162 0.09 9.26 -0.99
C ALA A 162 0.21 8.65 0.41
N CYS A 163 -0.03 7.36 0.56
CA CYS A 163 0.18 6.62 1.80
C CYS A 163 1.64 6.71 2.28
N ALA A 164 2.61 6.54 1.37
CA ALA A 164 4.04 6.68 1.64
C ALA A 164 4.40 8.10 2.11
N TRP A 165 3.97 9.13 1.37
CA TRP A 165 4.18 10.53 1.77
C TRP A 165 3.52 10.87 3.09
N LEU A 166 2.32 10.36 3.36
CA LEU A 166 1.64 10.58 4.63
C LEU A 166 2.43 10.01 5.81
N ALA A 167 3.08 8.84 5.65
CA ALA A 167 3.95 8.28 6.68
C ALA A 167 5.16 9.18 6.95
N LEU A 168 5.80 9.72 5.89
CA LEU A 168 6.91 10.68 6.01
C LEU A 168 6.47 11.98 6.69
N ARG A 169 5.33 12.56 6.31
CA ARG A 169 4.77 13.75 6.95
C ARG A 169 4.41 13.52 8.41
N ALA A 170 3.92 12.32 8.74
CA ALA A 170 3.65 11.95 10.13
C ALA A 170 4.96 11.85 10.95
N ALA A 171 6.05 11.34 10.36
CA ALA A 171 7.36 11.32 10.99
C ALA A 171 7.88 12.74 11.24
N GLU A 172 7.84 13.61 10.24
CA GLU A 172 8.19 15.03 10.39
C GLU A 172 7.38 15.72 11.50
N GLN A 173 6.06 15.49 11.54
CA GLN A 173 5.15 16.09 12.49
C GLN A 173 5.49 15.76 13.95
N VAL A 174 5.96 14.54 14.20
CA VAL A 174 6.34 14.10 15.55
C VAL A 174 7.84 14.28 15.84
N GLY A 175 8.60 14.86 14.90
CA GLY A 175 10.04 15.08 15.03
C GLY A 175 10.88 13.82 14.98
N ALA A 176 10.38 12.75 14.37
CA ALA A 176 11.09 11.49 14.18
C ALA A 176 11.99 11.55 12.92
N PRO A 177 13.19 10.94 12.95
CA PRO A 177 14.12 10.99 11.84
C PRO A 177 13.70 10.14 10.63
N ASP A 178 12.86 9.14 10.86
CA ASP A 178 12.37 8.20 9.83
C ASP A 178 11.02 7.57 10.24
N VAL A 179 10.45 6.78 9.33
CA VAL A 179 9.14 6.14 9.53
C VAL A 179 9.18 5.10 10.65
N GLU A 180 10.26 4.33 10.80
CA GLU A 180 10.39 3.34 11.88
C GLU A 180 10.36 4.02 13.25
N SER A 181 11.20 5.02 13.44
CA SER A 181 11.25 5.83 14.67
C SER A 181 9.90 6.50 14.97
N ALA A 182 9.19 6.96 13.91
CA ALA A 182 7.87 7.54 14.07
C ALA A 182 6.82 6.52 14.51
N VAL A 183 6.84 5.32 13.94
CA VAL A 183 5.96 4.19 14.34
C VAL A 183 6.17 3.88 15.82
N GLU A 184 7.43 3.80 16.27
CA GLU A 184 7.77 3.55 17.66
C GLU A 184 7.35 4.70 18.59
N ALA A 185 7.74 5.94 18.26
CA ALA A 185 7.44 7.14 19.06
C ALA A 185 5.94 7.37 19.25
N MET A 186 5.15 7.12 18.20
CA MET A 186 3.69 7.22 18.24
C MET A 186 3.01 6.01 18.92
N GLY A 187 3.74 4.97 19.28
CA GLY A 187 3.19 3.73 19.84
C GLY A 187 2.25 3.02 18.84
N ILE A 188 2.56 3.10 17.55
CA ILE A 188 1.80 2.40 16.52
C ILE A 188 2.14 0.93 16.57
N ARG A 189 1.11 0.11 16.73
CA ARG A 189 1.28 -1.33 16.72
C ARG A 189 1.58 -1.82 15.31
N THR A 190 2.72 -2.47 15.13
CA THR A 190 2.99 -3.26 13.93
C THR A 190 2.37 -4.65 14.07
N HIS A 191 1.89 -5.18 12.96
CA HIS A 191 1.25 -6.50 12.90
C HIS A 191 2.01 -7.37 11.88
N ARG A 192 1.96 -8.68 12.07
CA ARG A 192 2.41 -9.63 11.04
C ARG A 192 1.29 -9.90 10.04
N LEU A 193 1.69 -10.13 8.79
CA LEU A 193 0.77 -10.54 7.74
C LEU A 193 0.17 -11.89 8.06
#